data_1da5a1d2d0cc349b19e97127da0329c0
#
_entry.id   1da5a1d2d0cc349b19e97127da0329c0
#
_cell.length_a   1.000
_cell.length_b   1.000
_cell.length_c   1.000
_cell.angle_alpha   90.00
_cell.angle_beta   90.00
_cell.angle_gamma   90.00
#
_symmetry.space_group_name_H-M   'P 1'
#
loop_
_entity.id
_entity.type
_entity.pdbx_description
1 polymer ?
#
loop_
_entity_poly.entity_id
_entity_poly.type
_entity_poly.pdbx_seq_one_letter_code
_entity_poly.pdbx_strand_id
1 'polypeptide(L)'
;MEKLTGLKKIKTAVFISGTGSNLKNLIKFSKIKKSPISIDLIVSNTNKAKGLSFANEFDIKKKIFDFKNFKEIEKNILLLLKKEKIRFICLAGFMKILSEGFIKKFDGKIINIHP
;
A
#
# COMPACT_ATOMS: atom_id res chain seq x y z
N MET A 1 20.40 21.13 2.93
CA MET A 1 20.36 20.01 2.60
C MET A 1 19.55 19.11 3.30
N GLU A 2 18.90 18.41 2.59
CA GLU A 2 18.01 17.59 3.15
C GLU A 2 18.55 16.55 3.95
N LYS A 3 19.76 16.30 3.82
CA LYS A 3 20.29 15.29 4.59
C LYS A 3 20.29 15.60 6.02
N LEU A 4 20.17 16.82 6.38
CA LEU A 4 20.14 17.14 7.74
C LEU A 4 18.83 16.79 8.31
N THR A 5 17.83 16.93 7.45
CA THR A 5 16.54 16.59 7.86
C THR A 5 16.26 15.25 7.39
N GLY A 6 17.15 14.78 6.69
CA GLY A 6 17.12 13.74 5.80
C GLY A 6 16.53 12.46 6.06
N LEU A 7 15.56 12.40 6.85
CA LEU A 7 14.89 11.17 7.06
C LEU A 7 14.05 10.88 5.84
N LYS A 8 14.58 10.08 4.96
CA LYS A 8 13.79 9.56 3.87
C LYS A 8 12.75 8.65 4.44
N LYS A 9 11.53 8.92 4.13
CA LYS A 9 10.45 8.05 4.55
C LYS A 9 10.45 6.79 3.70
N ILE A 10 10.05 5.67 4.29
CA ILE A 10 9.93 4.41 3.58
C ILE A 10 8.67 4.45 2.73
N LYS A 11 8.81 4.24 1.44
CA LYS A 11 7.67 4.26 0.52
C LYS A 11 6.79 3.06 0.77
N THR A 12 5.52 3.31 0.98
CA THR A 12 4.58 2.32 1.47
C THR A 12 3.37 2.20 0.56
N ALA A 13 2.92 0.97 0.33
CA ALA A 13 1.65 0.69 -0.31
C ALA A 13 0.67 0.20 0.74
N VAL A 14 -0.59 0.62 0.63
CA VAL A 14 -1.65 0.13 1.51
C VAL A 14 -2.63 -0.65 0.65
N PHE A 15 -2.89 -1.90 1.01
CA PHE A 15 -3.84 -2.76 0.30
C PHE A 15 -5.15 -2.75 1.06
N ILE A 16 -6.24 -2.48 0.36
CA ILE A 16 -7.56 -2.36 0.96
C ILE A 16 -8.61 -3.15 0.18
N SER A 17 -9.72 -3.46 0.84
CA SER A 17 -10.88 -4.06 0.19
C SER A 17 -12.18 -3.29 0.51
N GLY A 18 -12.18 -2.45 1.50
CA GLY A 18 -13.41 -1.85 2.05
C GLY A 18 -13.33 -0.35 2.29
N THR A 19 -13.81 0.07 3.45
CA THR A 19 -14.04 1.48 3.76
C THR A 19 -12.78 2.32 3.88
N GLY A 20 -11.67 1.71 4.26
CA GLY A 20 -10.44 2.47 4.36
C GLY A 20 -10.30 3.30 5.62
N SER A 21 -10.99 2.96 6.70
CA SER A 21 -10.85 3.72 7.95
C SER A 21 -9.41 3.68 8.45
N ASN A 22 -8.78 2.50 8.42
CA ASN A 22 -7.38 2.39 8.78
C ASN A 22 -6.47 3.09 7.76
N LEU A 23 -6.86 3.06 6.49
CA LEU A 23 -6.11 3.77 5.46
C LEU A 23 -6.06 5.26 5.74
N LYS A 24 -7.20 5.86 6.08
CA LYS A 24 -7.23 7.29 6.38
C LYS A 24 -6.31 7.63 7.54
N ASN A 25 -6.33 6.82 8.59
CA ASN A 25 -5.46 7.03 9.74
C ASN A 25 -3.98 6.87 9.38
N LEU A 26 -3.65 5.90 8.54
CA LEU A 26 -2.29 5.72 8.06
C LEU A 26 -1.81 6.91 7.24
N ILE A 27 -2.67 7.44 6.37
CA ILE A 27 -2.31 8.61 5.57
C ILE A 27 -2.02 9.81 6.49
N LYS A 28 -2.89 10.04 7.47
CA LYS A 28 -2.68 11.12 8.42
C LYS A 28 -1.38 10.94 9.19
N PHE A 29 -1.10 9.73 9.65
CA PHE A 29 0.13 9.43 10.35
C PHE A 29 1.35 9.69 9.46
N SER A 30 1.27 9.29 8.19
CA SER A 30 2.39 9.45 7.26
C SER A 30 2.73 10.90 6.99
N LYS A 31 1.78 11.80 7.19
CA LYS A 31 2.01 13.22 6.93
C LYS A 31 2.67 13.94 8.10
N ILE A 32 2.77 13.29 9.24
CA ILE A 32 3.50 13.84 10.36
C ILE A 32 4.99 13.88 9.98
N LYS A 33 5.65 14.98 10.22
CA LYS A 33 7.03 15.19 9.79
C LYS A 33 7.96 14.07 10.23
N LYS A 34 7.80 13.58 11.44
CA LYS A 34 8.67 12.53 11.99
C LYS A 34 8.23 11.11 11.62
N SER A 35 7.15 10.95 10.88
CA SER A 35 6.71 9.62 10.51
C SER A 35 7.76 8.93 9.64
N PRO A 36 8.05 7.65 9.90
CA PRO A 36 9.03 6.91 9.10
C PRO A 36 8.53 6.48 7.74
N ILE A 37 7.24 6.64 7.47
CA ILE A 37 6.65 6.15 6.22
C ILE A 37 5.96 7.27 5.43
N SER A 38 5.88 7.05 4.11
CA SER A 38 4.99 7.83 3.25
C SER A 38 4.04 6.85 2.60
N ILE A 39 2.81 7.26 2.31
CA ILE A 39 1.85 6.41 1.60
C ILE A 39 1.87 6.83 0.13
N ASP A 40 2.44 5.97 -0.70
CA ASP A 40 2.70 6.30 -2.09
C ASP A 40 1.84 5.54 -3.08
N LEU A 41 1.15 4.51 -2.62
CA LEU A 41 0.32 3.69 -3.49
C LEU A 41 -0.81 3.05 -2.69
N ILE A 42 -1.99 3.06 -3.24
CA ILE A 42 -3.14 2.34 -2.67
C ILE A 42 -3.54 1.26 -3.67
N VAL A 43 -3.58 0.02 -3.21
CA VAL A 43 -3.97 -1.12 -4.03
C VAL A 43 -5.28 -1.68 -3.49
N SER A 44 -6.24 -1.92 -4.36
CA SER A 44 -7.51 -2.54 -3.98
C SER A 44 -7.80 -3.76 -4.86
N ASN A 45 -8.48 -4.72 -4.32
CA ASN A 45 -8.94 -5.87 -5.09
C ASN A 45 -10.29 -5.61 -5.76
N THR A 46 -10.88 -4.44 -5.55
CA THR A 46 -12.17 -4.11 -6.14
C THR A 46 -12.28 -2.61 -6.34
N ASN A 47 -12.98 -2.20 -7.39
CA ASN A 47 -13.23 -0.79 -7.64
C ASN A 47 -14.33 -0.23 -6.74
N LYS A 48 -15.00 -1.11 -5.98
CA LYS A 48 -16.07 -0.70 -5.07
C LYS A 48 -15.57 -0.30 -3.68
N ALA A 49 -14.29 -0.46 -3.40
CA ALA A 49 -13.75 -0.12 -2.09
C ALA A 49 -13.90 1.38 -1.83
N LYS A 50 -14.64 1.74 -0.79
CA LYS A 50 -14.87 3.15 -0.46
C LYS A 50 -13.57 3.88 -0.11
N GLY A 51 -12.59 3.16 0.42
CA GLY A 51 -11.30 3.74 0.75
C GLY A 51 -10.56 4.30 -0.46
N LEU A 52 -10.93 3.91 -1.69
CA LEU A 52 -10.30 4.45 -2.88
C LEU A 52 -10.51 5.97 -3.04
N SER A 53 -11.57 6.51 -2.42
CA SER A 53 -11.80 7.96 -2.46
C SER A 53 -10.66 8.72 -1.79
N PHE A 54 -9.96 8.10 -0.84
CA PHE A 54 -8.84 8.76 -0.17
C PHE A 54 -7.64 8.92 -1.10
N ALA A 55 -7.53 8.09 -2.14
CA ALA A 55 -6.48 8.27 -3.13
C ALA A 55 -6.64 9.61 -3.85
N ASN A 56 -7.87 9.97 -4.20
CA ASN A 56 -8.14 11.25 -4.83
C ASN A 56 -8.01 12.40 -3.83
N GLU A 57 -8.55 12.21 -2.64
CA GLU A 57 -8.52 13.27 -1.62
C GLU A 57 -7.09 13.67 -1.26
N PHE A 58 -6.19 12.72 -1.15
CA PHE A 58 -4.81 12.96 -0.72
C PHE A 58 -3.78 12.88 -1.85
N ASP A 59 -4.27 12.83 -3.08
CA ASP A 59 -3.42 12.79 -4.29
C ASP A 59 -2.41 11.64 -4.25
N ILE A 60 -2.90 10.45 -3.99
CA ILE A 60 -2.08 9.24 -3.93
C ILE A 60 -2.44 8.33 -5.11
N LYS A 61 -1.43 7.75 -5.73
CA LYS A 61 -1.61 6.82 -6.84
C LYS A 61 -2.40 5.60 -6.37
N LYS A 62 -3.34 5.16 -7.18
CA LYS A 62 -4.13 3.97 -6.85
C LYS A 62 -4.09 2.97 -8.00
N LYS A 63 -4.26 1.71 -7.66
CA LYS A 63 -4.33 0.64 -8.64
C LYS A 63 -5.31 -0.42 -8.15
N ILE A 64 -6.12 -0.93 -9.06
CA ILE A 64 -7.10 -1.97 -8.75
C ILE A 64 -6.70 -3.21 -9.52
N PHE A 65 -6.65 -4.36 -8.83
CA PHE A 65 -6.35 -5.64 -9.45
C PHE A 65 -7.46 -6.61 -9.13
N ASP A 66 -7.85 -7.41 -10.13
CA ASP A 66 -8.82 -8.48 -9.92
C ASP A 66 -8.06 -9.72 -9.46
N PHE A 67 -8.30 -10.14 -8.22
CA PHE A 67 -7.56 -11.26 -7.63
C PHE A 67 -8.11 -12.63 -7.99
N LYS A 68 -9.03 -12.72 -8.94
CA LYS A 68 -9.55 -14.02 -9.38
C LYS A 68 -8.46 -14.92 -9.94
N ASN A 69 -7.48 -14.33 -10.61
CA ASN A 69 -6.39 -15.09 -11.19
C ASN A 69 -5.09 -14.62 -10.58
N PHE A 70 -4.92 -14.92 -9.30
CA PHE A 70 -3.85 -14.33 -8.52
C PHE A 70 -2.45 -14.61 -9.07
N LYS A 71 -2.21 -15.80 -9.59
CA LYS A 71 -0.89 -16.12 -10.15
C LYS A 71 -0.47 -15.18 -11.26
N GLU A 72 -1.43 -14.78 -12.10
CA GLU A 72 -1.13 -13.87 -13.18
C GLU A 72 -0.88 -12.47 -12.68
N ILE A 73 -1.77 -11.97 -11.81
CA ILE A 73 -1.65 -10.60 -11.36
C ILE A 73 -0.54 -10.40 -10.35
N GLU A 74 -0.13 -11.47 -9.65
CA GLU A 74 0.93 -11.40 -8.67
C GLU A 74 2.21 -10.80 -9.25
N LYS A 75 2.60 -11.25 -10.44
CA LYS A 75 3.74 -10.72 -11.13
C LYS A 75 3.58 -9.24 -11.40
N ASN A 76 2.39 -8.84 -11.86
CA ASN A 76 2.12 -7.45 -12.19
C ASN A 76 2.17 -6.56 -10.96
N ILE A 77 1.65 -7.06 -9.84
CA ILE A 77 1.71 -6.33 -8.59
C ILE A 77 3.17 -6.15 -8.14
N LEU A 78 3.95 -7.23 -8.18
CA LEU A 78 5.36 -7.16 -7.80
C LEU A 78 6.14 -6.18 -8.68
N LEU A 79 5.88 -6.17 -9.99
CA LEU A 79 6.52 -5.23 -10.89
C LEU A 79 6.14 -3.78 -10.57
N LEU A 80 4.87 -3.56 -10.27
CA LEU A 80 4.41 -2.23 -9.89
C LEU A 80 5.08 -1.76 -8.61
N LEU A 81 5.13 -2.62 -7.60
CA LEU A 81 5.75 -2.29 -6.33
C LEU A 81 7.23 -1.94 -6.51
N LYS A 82 7.92 -2.68 -7.37
CA LYS A 82 9.32 -2.42 -7.66
C LYS A 82 9.48 -1.09 -8.42
N LYS A 83 8.63 -0.85 -9.41
CA LYS A 83 8.66 0.39 -10.17
C LYS A 83 8.44 1.60 -9.28
N GLU A 84 7.51 1.50 -8.34
CA GLU A 84 7.19 2.58 -7.42
C GLU A 84 8.14 2.61 -6.21
N LYS A 85 9.09 1.70 -6.15
CA LYS A 85 10.09 1.62 -5.08
C LYS A 85 9.48 1.40 -3.70
N ILE A 86 8.39 0.64 -3.66
CA ILE A 86 7.69 0.34 -2.42
C ILE A 86 8.50 -0.69 -1.62
N ARG A 87 8.73 -0.40 -0.35
CA ARG A 87 9.49 -1.28 0.54
C ARG A 87 8.66 -1.76 1.73
N PHE A 88 7.44 -1.29 1.86
CA PHE A 88 6.58 -1.65 2.97
C PHE A 88 5.15 -1.77 2.49
N ILE A 89 4.46 -2.84 2.89
CA ILE A 89 3.04 -3.04 2.56
C ILE A 89 2.26 -3.14 3.86
N CYS A 90 1.20 -2.36 3.97
CA CYS A 90 0.23 -2.46 5.05
C CYS A 90 -1.06 -3.05 4.47
N LEU A 91 -1.50 -4.17 5.03
CA LEU A 91 -2.79 -4.75 4.66
C LEU A 91 -3.83 -4.17 5.62
N ALA A 92 -4.63 -3.25 5.14
CA ALA A 92 -5.59 -2.53 5.98
C ALA A 92 -7.01 -2.96 5.62
N GLY A 93 -7.48 -4.00 6.27
CA GLY A 93 -8.78 -4.59 5.96
C GLY A 93 -8.81 -5.27 4.60
N PHE A 94 -7.67 -5.77 4.16
CA PHE A 94 -7.58 -6.42 2.85
C PHE A 94 -8.10 -7.85 2.96
N MET A 95 -9.08 -8.19 2.12
CA MET A 95 -9.81 -9.45 2.25
C MET A 95 -9.24 -10.61 1.44
N LYS A 96 -8.18 -10.39 0.67
CA LYS A 96 -7.56 -11.45 -0.10
C LYS A 96 -6.30 -11.94 0.59
N ILE A 97 -5.93 -13.18 0.31
CA ILE A 97 -4.73 -13.79 0.87
C ILE A 97 -3.59 -13.66 -0.13
N LEU A 98 -2.48 -13.11 0.30
CA LEU A 98 -1.28 -13.06 -0.52
C LEU A 98 -0.59 -14.42 -0.47
N SER A 99 -0.08 -14.88 -1.60
CA SER A 99 0.58 -16.17 -1.64
C SER A 99 1.93 -16.12 -0.93
N GLU A 100 2.38 -17.28 -0.49
CA GLU A 100 3.69 -17.41 0.11
C GLU A 100 4.78 -16.96 -0.88
N GLY A 101 4.62 -17.30 -2.15
CA GLY A 101 5.55 -16.87 -3.19
C GLY A 101 5.63 -15.36 -3.33
N PHE A 102 4.49 -14.69 -3.25
CA PHE A 102 4.46 -13.23 -3.30
C PHE A 102 5.24 -12.64 -2.12
N ILE A 103 4.96 -13.17 -0.93
CA ILE A 103 5.60 -12.67 0.30
C ILE A 103 7.13 -12.84 0.21
N LYS A 104 7.59 -13.96 -0.31
CA LYS A 104 9.02 -14.22 -0.46
C LYS A 104 9.68 -13.32 -1.52
N LYS A 105 8.96 -13.01 -2.57
CA LYS A 105 9.51 -12.20 -3.66
C LYS A 105 9.46 -10.71 -3.42
N PHE A 106 8.58 -10.27 -2.52
CA PHE A 106 8.52 -8.85 -2.23
C PHE A 106 9.74 -8.43 -1.40
N ASP A 107 10.47 -7.46 -1.90
CA ASP A 107 11.65 -6.95 -1.22
C ASP A 107 11.27 -5.88 -0.22
N GLY A 108 10.83 -6.29 0.94
CA GLY A 108 10.38 -5.38 1.99
C GLY A 108 9.60 -6.12 3.05
N LYS A 109 8.86 -5.37 3.84
CA LYS A 109 8.06 -5.92 4.92
C LYS A 109 6.57 -5.76 4.67
N ILE A 110 5.80 -6.72 5.16
CA ILE A 110 4.35 -6.72 5.04
C ILE A 110 3.77 -6.85 6.44
N ILE A 111 2.87 -5.95 6.80
CA ILE A 111 2.14 -6.08 8.07
C ILE A 111 0.64 -6.08 7.80
N ASN A 112 -0.08 -6.76 8.68
CA ASN A 112 -1.54 -6.80 8.60
C ASN A 112 -2.08 -6.00 9.78
N ILE A 113 -2.93 -5.03 9.47
CA ILE A 113 -3.52 -4.18 10.49
C ILE A 113 -4.92 -4.68 10.77
N HIS A 114 -5.17 -5.10 11.99
CA HIS A 114 -6.50 -5.53 12.42
C HIS A 114 -7.21 -4.37 13.09
N PRO A 115 -8.52 -4.20 12.81
CA PRO A 115 -9.28 -3.14 13.47
C PRO A 115 -9.49 -3.43 14.93
#